data_009d0d842c0cc8dc21d885276a2a645b
#
_entry.id   009d0d842c0cc8dc21d885276a2a645b
#
_cell.length_a   1.000
_cell.length_b   1.000
_cell.length_c   1.000
_cell.angle_alpha   90.00
_cell.angle_beta   90.00
_cell.angle_gamma   90.00
#
_symmetry.space_group_name_H-M   'P 1'
#
loop_
_entity.id
_entity.type
_entity.pdbx_description
1 polymer ?
#
loop_
_entity_poly.entity_id
_entity_poly.type
_entity_poly.pdbx_seq_one_letter_code
_entity_poly.pdbx_strand_id
1 'polypeptide(L)'
;MTGPSGLHAILDVVIEGQTTVHAAILAEYEQDPIRGTISHIDLREIRLDQPIHATVIVHLVGESAGVKTGGVLSLIARELQVEALPADVPEHIDVDIAVLEVGDVLRLADIPAIENVTFLDDPHETVIATVSMPRGYAEIEEADAAAAEEAAAEGAPEAEAVEEGEPSESSSEE
;
A
#
# COMPACT_ATOMS: atom_id res chain seq x y z
N MET A 1 -21.56 -11.85 -7.24
CA MET A 1 -21.08 -13.24 -7.15
C MET A 1 -19.66 -13.28 -7.69
N THR A 2 -18.70 -13.04 -6.87
CA THR A 2 -17.28 -13.22 -7.20
C THR A 2 -16.93 -14.67 -6.92
N GLY A 3 -16.62 -15.43 -7.97
CA GLY A 3 -16.08 -16.78 -7.83
C GLY A 3 -14.65 -16.73 -7.31
N PRO A 4 -14.03 -17.87 -6.97
CA PRO A 4 -12.66 -17.93 -6.44
C PRO A 4 -11.57 -17.44 -7.41
N SER A 5 -11.91 -17.12 -8.65
CA SER A 5 -10.98 -16.60 -9.68
C SER A 5 -11.27 -15.16 -10.10
N GLY A 6 -12.10 -14.44 -9.35
CA GLY A 6 -12.41 -13.03 -9.59
C GLY A 6 -12.80 -12.67 -11.03
N LEU A 7 -12.25 -11.56 -11.54
CA LEU A 7 -12.52 -11.06 -12.90
C LEU A 7 -11.79 -11.85 -14.01
N HIS A 8 -10.80 -12.68 -13.64
CA HIS A 8 -9.98 -13.47 -14.59
C HIS A 8 -10.46 -14.92 -14.73
N ALA A 9 -11.67 -15.21 -14.27
CA ALA A 9 -12.25 -16.56 -14.39
C ALA A 9 -12.36 -16.98 -15.87
N ILE A 10 -11.88 -18.18 -16.16
CA ILE A 10 -12.07 -18.80 -17.48
C ILE A 10 -13.51 -19.30 -17.54
N LEU A 11 -14.24 -18.87 -18.55
CA LEU A 11 -15.64 -19.22 -18.80
C LEU A 11 -15.75 -20.10 -20.04
N ASP A 12 -16.47 -21.19 -19.92
CA ASP A 12 -16.86 -22.02 -21.06
C ASP A 12 -18.16 -21.48 -21.67
N VAL A 13 -18.03 -20.84 -22.82
CA VAL A 13 -19.16 -20.21 -23.52
C VAL A 13 -19.68 -21.15 -24.63
N VAL A 14 -20.97 -21.41 -24.56
CA VAL A 14 -21.68 -22.18 -25.61
C VAL A 14 -22.66 -21.24 -26.31
N ILE A 15 -22.52 -21.06 -27.62
CA ILE A 15 -23.38 -20.22 -28.44
C ILE A 15 -24.60 -21.06 -28.86
N GLU A 16 -25.82 -20.52 -28.69
CA GLU A 16 -27.02 -21.18 -29.14
C GLU A 16 -26.95 -21.52 -30.65
N GLY A 17 -27.14 -22.81 -30.96
CA GLY A 17 -27.02 -23.33 -32.32
C GLY A 17 -25.65 -23.88 -32.70
N GLN A 18 -24.65 -23.79 -31.84
CA GLN A 18 -23.34 -24.44 -31.97
C GLN A 18 -23.13 -25.43 -30.82
N THR A 19 -22.48 -26.54 -31.14
CA THR A 19 -22.10 -27.56 -30.16
C THR A 19 -20.66 -27.37 -29.62
N THR A 20 -19.98 -26.34 -30.13
CA THR A 20 -18.58 -26.04 -29.76
C THR A 20 -18.57 -25.20 -28.48
N VAL A 21 -17.69 -25.60 -27.57
CA VAL A 21 -17.39 -24.85 -26.34
C VAL A 21 -16.21 -23.94 -26.63
N HIS A 22 -16.36 -22.65 -26.34
CA HIS A 22 -15.30 -21.66 -26.51
C HIS A 22 -14.84 -21.19 -25.14
N ALA A 23 -13.53 -21.33 -24.87
CA ALA A 23 -12.96 -20.77 -23.65
C ALA A 23 -12.83 -19.24 -23.80
N ALA A 24 -13.40 -18.52 -22.88
CA ALA A 24 -13.39 -17.04 -22.88
C ALA A 24 -13.09 -16.49 -21.50
N ILE A 25 -12.51 -15.28 -21.47
CA ILE A 25 -12.37 -14.47 -20.24
C ILE A 25 -13.22 -13.22 -20.35
N LEU A 26 -13.55 -12.67 -19.21
CA LEU A 26 -14.21 -11.37 -19.09
C LEU A 26 -13.22 -10.29 -19.53
N ALA A 27 -13.52 -9.54 -20.58
CA ALA A 27 -12.70 -8.43 -21.06
C ALA A 27 -13.16 -7.12 -20.44
N GLU A 28 -14.48 -6.86 -20.46
CA GLU A 28 -15.07 -5.64 -19.93
C GLU A 28 -16.49 -5.91 -19.46
N TYR A 29 -16.96 -5.16 -18.48
CA TYR A 29 -18.36 -5.18 -18.07
C TYR A 29 -18.82 -3.77 -17.67
N GLU A 30 -20.03 -3.44 -18.05
CA GLU A 30 -20.70 -2.21 -17.62
C GLU A 30 -21.76 -2.49 -16.56
N GLN A 31 -21.62 -1.82 -15.44
CA GLN A 31 -22.60 -1.90 -14.35
C GLN A 31 -23.24 -0.54 -14.11
N ASP A 32 -24.58 -0.50 -14.04
CA ASP A 32 -25.30 0.71 -13.62
C ASP A 32 -25.01 1.00 -12.14
N PRO A 33 -24.37 2.15 -11.82
CA PRO A 33 -23.95 2.47 -10.46
C PRO A 33 -25.14 2.70 -9.51
N ILE A 34 -26.33 2.99 -10.03
CA ILE A 34 -27.54 3.28 -9.23
C ILE A 34 -28.32 2.00 -8.95
N ARG A 35 -28.48 1.18 -9.97
CA ARG A 35 -29.30 -0.04 -9.89
C ARG A 35 -28.46 -1.28 -9.56
N GLY A 36 -27.15 -1.24 -9.75
CA GLY A 36 -26.26 -2.38 -9.56
C GLY A 36 -26.45 -3.50 -10.59
N THR A 37 -27.23 -3.24 -11.66
CA THR A 37 -27.45 -4.21 -12.72
C THR A 37 -26.37 -4.11 -13.79
N ILE A 38 -25.91 -5.25 -14.27
CA ILE A 38 -24.95 -5.32 -15.38
C ILE A 38 -25.73 -5.08 -16.67
N SER A 39 -25.30 -4.09 -17.46
CA SER A 39 -25.89 -3.71 -18.75
C SER A 39 -25.19 -4.36 -19.93
N HIS A 40 -23.86 -4.53 -19.83
CA HIS A 40 -23.05 -5.10 -20.89
C HIS A 40 -21.95 -5.99 -20.31
N ILE A 41 -21.61 -7.04 -21.05
CA ILE A 41 -20.50 -7.94 -20.73
C ILE A 41 -19.79 -8.29 -22.03
N ASP A 42 -18.50 -7.97 -22.11
CA ASP A 42 -17.64 -8.35 -23.22
C ASP A 42 -16.79 -9.55 -22.84
N LEU A 43 -16.88 -10.60 -23.64
CA LEU A 43 -16.11 -11.81 -23.50
C LEU A 43 -15.11 -11.91 -24.63
N ARG A 44 -13.86 -12.22 -24.29
CA ARG A 44 -12.79 -12.45 -25.25
C ARG A 44 -12.46 -13.93 -25.31
N GLU A 45 -12.53 -14.53 -26.49
CA GLU A 45 -12.06 -15.90 -26.69
C GLU A 45 -10.56 -15.98 -26.49
N ILE A 46 -10.12 -16.97 -25.74
CA ILE A 46 -8.72 -17.21 -25.42
C ILE A 46 -8.29 -18.62 -25.78
N ARG A 47 -6.99 -18.79 -25.98
CA ARG A 47 -6.33 -20.08 -26.10
C ARG A 47 -5.55 -20.36 -24.82
N LEU A 48 -5.81 -21.52 -24.22
CA LEU A 48 -5.16 -21.89 -22.96
C LEU A 48 -3.64 -22.11 -23.08
N ASP A 49 -3.17 -22.32 -24.30
CA ASP A 49 -1.75 -22.57 -24.62
C ASP A 49 -0.95 -21.31 -24.92
N GLN A 50 -1.57 -20.12 -24.90
CA GLN A 50 -0.92 -18.88 -25.23
C GLN A 50 -0.93 -17.93 -24.04
N PRO A 51 0.20 -17.22 -23.77
CA PRO A 51 0.22 -16.19 -22.75
C PRO A 51 -0.70 -15.02 -23.15
N ILE A 52 -1.36 -14.45 -22.17
CA ILE A 52 -2.25 -13.31 -22.32
C ILE A 52 -1.75 -12.16 -21.45
N HIS A 53 -2.04 -10.94 -21.88
CA HIS A 53 -1.86 -9.75 -21.06
C HIS A 53 -3.10 -9.57 -20.19
N ALA A 54 -2.89 -9.45 -18.90
CA ALA A 54 -3.93 -9.23 -17.91
C ALA A 54 -3.54 -8.08 -16.98
N THR A 55 -4.53 -7.40 -16.44
CA THR A 55 -4.34 -6.34 -15.44
C THR A 55 -4.71 -6.89 -14.07
N VAL A 56 -3.76 -6.98 -13.16
CA VAL A 56 -3.96 -7.56 -11.83
C VAL A 56 -3.94 -6.47 -10.77
N ILE A 57 -4.88 -6.57 -9.82
CA ILE A 57 -5.01 -5.59 -8.73
C ILE A 57 -3.97 -5.88 -7.65
N VAL A 58 -3.36 -4.81 -7.13
CA VAL A 58 -2.42 -4.88 -6.01
C VAL A 58 -3.16 -4.69 -4.70
N HIS A 59 -3.02 -5.65 -3.80
CA HIS A 59 -3.51 -5.56 -2.43
C HIS A 59 -2.34 -5.32 -1.48
N LEU A 60 -2.44 -4.28 -0.66
CA LEU A 60 -1.47 -4.02 0.39
C LEU A 60 -1.86 -4.81 1.64
N VAL A 61 -0.94 -5.62 2.14
CA VAL A 61 -1.13 -6.45 3.33
C VAL A 61 -0.22 -5.95 4.45
N GLY A 62 -0.75 -5.95 5.67
CA GLY A 62 -0.01 -5.48 6.85
C GLY A 62 -0.26 -4.01 7.18
N GLU A 63 0.39 -3.55 8.24
CA GLU A 63 0.31 -2.18 8.73
C GLU A 63 1.73 -1.59 8.74
N SER A 64 1.99 -0.56 7.91
CA SER A 64 3.33 -0.02 7.79
C SER A 64 3.81 0.65 9.08
N ALA A 65 5.10 0.48 9.39
CA ALA A 65 5.74 1.15 10.52
C ALA A 65 5.64 2.68 10.38
N GLY A 66 5.75 3.19 9.15
CA GLY A 66 5.62 4.61 8.85
C GLY A 66 4.23 5.19 9.13
N VAL A 67 3.15 4.43 8.94
CA VAL A 67 1.79 4.87 9.29
C VAL A 67 1.64 4.96 10.82
N LYS A 68 2.22 4.03 11.58
CA LYS A 68 2.21 4.07 13.06
C LYS A 68 2.93 5.30 13.63
N THR A 69 3.92 5.81 12.93
CA THR A 69 4.66 7.03 13.30
C THR A 69 4.02 8.32 12.78
N GLY A 70 2.84 8.24 12.15
CA GLY A 70 2.08 9.40 11.67
C GLY A 70 2.24 9.70 10.19
N GLY A 71 2.88 8.83 9.42
CA GLY A 71 2.95 8.92 7.96
C GLY A 71 1.62 8.59 7.28
N VAL A 72 1.45 9.06 6.07
CA VAL A 72 0.31 8.76 5.20
C VAL A 72 0.77 7.82 4.09
N LEU A 73 0.14 6.66 4.01
CA LEU A 73 0.33 5.70 2.93
C LEU A 73 -0.47 6.14 1.70
N SER A 74 0.21 6.29 0.58
CA SER A 74 -0.41 6.58 -0.72
C SER A 74 -0.15 5.42 -1.67
N LEU A 75 -1.21 4.79 -2.16
CA LEU A 75 -1.16 3.79 -3.22
C LEU A 75 -1.19 4.52 -4.57
N ILE A 76 -0.11 4.40 -5.34
CA ILE A 76 0.08 5.07 -6.64
C ILE A 76 -0.38 4.15 -7.76
N ALA A 77 0.22 2.96 -7.87
CA ALA A 77 -0.20 1.94 -8.82
C ALA A 77 -1.11 0.93 -8.14
N ARG A 78 -2.36 0.92 -8.54
CA ARG A 78 -3.38 -0.02 -8.03
C ARG A 78 -3.48 -1.28 -8.85
N GLU A 79 -3.00 -1.21 -10.08
CA GLU A 79 -3.09 -2.24 -11.10
C GLU A 79 -1.73 -2.40 -11.75
N LEU A 80 -1.33 -3.63 -12.04
CA LEU A 80 -0.09 -3.98 -12.72
C LEU A 80 -0.43 -4.79 -13.95
N GLN A 81 0.30 -4.54 -15.04
CA GLN A 81 0.19 -5.33 -16.25
C GLN A 81 1.10 -6.54 -16.19
N VAL A 82 0.50 -7.70 -16.35
CA VAL A 82 1.20 -8.98 -16.32
C VAL A 82 0.95 -9.78 -17.60
N GLU A 83 1.94 -10.56 -17.98
CA GLU A 83 1.85 -11.58 -19.01
C GLU A 83 1.95 -12.95 -18.34
N ALA A 84 0.92 -13.76 -18.48
CA ALA A 84 0.86 -15.12 -17.94
C ALA A 84 -0.05 -16.01 -18.78
N LEU A 85 0.02 -17.32 -18.54
CA LEU A 85 -0.99 -18.25 -19.07
C LEU A 85 -2.33 -17.98 -18.40
N PRO A 86 -3.46 -18.15 -19.09
CA PRO A 86 -4.79 -17.88 -18.52
C PRO A 86 -5.10 -18.61 -17.21
N ALA A 87 -4.49 -19.79 -17.01
CA ALA A 87 -4.64 -20.57 -15.79
C ALA A 87 -3.79 -20.05 -14.61
N ASP A 88 -2.72 -19.31 -14.91
CA ASP A 88 -1.73 -18.86 -13.92
C ASP A 88 -1.88 -17.36 -13.54
N VAL A 89 -2.85 -16.66 -14.15
CA VAL A 89 -3.14 -15.26 -13.81
C VAL A 89 -3.70 -15.19 -12.38
N PRO A 90 -3.02 -14.52 -11.44
CA PRO A 90 -3.53 -14.34 -10.09
C PRO A 90 -4.67 -13.30 -10.08
N GLU A 91 -5.60 -13.43 -9.15
CA GLU A 91 -6.68 -12.45 -8.95
C GLU A 91 -6.16 -11.13 -8.37
N HIS A 92 -5.20 -11.23 -7.49
CA HIS A 92 -4.55 -10.09 -6.85
C HIS A 92 -3.11 -10.43 -6.48
N ILE A 93 -2.33 -9.40 -6.28
CA ILE A 93 -0.94 -9.51 -5.81
C ILE A 93 -0.88 -8.92 -4.42
N ASP A 94 -0.59 -9.77 -3.43
CA ASP A 94 -0.41 -9.34 -2.06
C ASP A 94 1.00 -8.79 -1.86
N VAL A 95 1.06 -7.55 -1.39
CA VAL A 95 2.31 -6.84 -1.14
C VAL A 95 2.39 -6.45 0.32
N ASP A 96 3.41 -6.94 1.02
CA ASP A 96 3.62 -6.62 2.42
C ASP A 96 4.24 -5.22 2.58
N ILE A 97 3.53 -4.38 3.34
CA ILE A 97 3.94 -3.01 3.64
C ILE A 97 4.46 -2.83 5.07
N ALA A 98 4.55 -3.91 5.87
CA ALA A 98 4.90 -3.82 7.29
C ALA A 98 6.28 -3.19 7.55
N VAL A 99 7.20 -3.34 6.60
CA VAL A 99 8.59 -2.87 6.69
C VAL A 99 8.76 -1.40 6.27
N LEU A 100 7.75 -0.80 5.62
CA LEU A 100 7.84 0.56 5.08
C LEU A 100 7.87 1.61 6.19
N GLU A 101 8.93 2.42 6.19
CA GLU A 101 9.09 3.59 7.05
C GLU A 101 8.61 4.87 6.36
N VAL A 102 8.60 5.98 7.10
CA VAL A 102 8.24 7.30 6.54
C VAL A 102 9.33 7.78 5.58
N GLY A 103 8.94 8.10 4.37
CA GLY A 103 9.83 8.49 3.28
C GLY A 103 10.17 7.34 2.31
N ASP A 104 9.78 6.10 2.65
CA ASP A 104 10.06 4.96 1.79
C ASP A 104 9.11 4.89 0.58
N VAL A 105 9.64 4.33 -0.49
CA VAL A 105 8.96 4.12 -1.76
C VAL A 105 9.04 2.64 -2.12
N LEU A 106 7.91 1.97 -2.18
CA LEU A 106 7.80 0.59 -2.62
C LEU A 106 7.69 0.53 -4.14
N ARG A 107 8.60 -0.19 -4.77
CA ARG A 107 8.65 -0.37 -6.22
C ARG A 107 8.25 -1.78 -6.61
N LEU A 108 7.97 -1.96 -7.90
CA LEU A 108 7.66 -3.29 -8.45
C LEU A 108 8.83 -4.28 -8.27
N ALA A 109 10.08 -3.79 -8.25
CA ALA A 109 11.27 -4.61 -8.00
C ALA A 109 11.30 -5.26 -6.59
N ASP A 110 10.60 -4.69 -5.62
CA ASP A 110 10.55 -5.15 -4.23
C ASP A 110 9.51 -6.24 -4.01
N ILE A 111 8.65 -6.49 -5.02
CA ILE A 111 7.65 -7.57 -4.96
C ILE A 111 8.31 -8.92 -5.24
N PRO A 112 7.95 -9.95 -4.47
CA PRO A 112 8.41 -11.31 -4.75
C PRO A 112 7.92 -11.76 -6.14
N ALA A 113 8.81 -12.36 -6.91
CA ALA A 113 8.45 -12.92 -8.21
C ALA A 113 7.39 -14.01 -8.04
N ILE A 114 6.31 -13.91 -8.80
CA ILE A 114 5.23 -14.91 -8.81
C ILE A 114 5.55 -15.94 -9.89
N GLU A 115 5.31 -17.20 -9.60
CA GLU A 115 5.57 -18.30 -10.53
C GLU A 115 4.72 -18.12 -11.81
N ASN A 116 5.33 -18.29 -12.98
CA ASN A 116 4.71 -18.21 -14.30
C ASN A 116 4.08 -16.85 -14.67
N VAL A 117 4.40 -15.79 -13.95
CA VAL A 117 3.92 -14.42 -14.22
C VAL A 117 5.10 -13.52 -14.58
N THR A 118 5.01 -12.85 -15.71
CA THR A 118 5.99 -11.83 -16.13
C THR A 118 5.35 -10.46 -16.04
N PHE A 119 5.97 -9.55 -15.31
CA PHE A 119 5.54 -8.15 -15.27
C PHE A 119 5.96 -7.45 -16.57
N LEU A 120 5.03 -6.74 -17.19
CA LEU A 120 5.30 -5.93 -18.38
C LEU A 120 5.77 -4.52 -18.03
N ASP A 121 5.39 -4.07 -16.84
CA ASP A 121 5.79 -2.77 -16.28
C ASP A 121 7.26 -2.79 -15.86
N ASP A 122 7.93 -1.64 -16.00
CA ASP A 122 9.33 -1.48 -15.60
C ASP A 122 9.49 -1.59 -14.08
N PRO A 123 10.25 -2.60 -13.57
CA PRO A 123 10.34 -2.88 -12.14
C PRO A 123 11.00 -1.74 -11.34
N HIS A 124 11.80 -0.90 -11.97
CA HIS A 124 12.50 0.21 -11.31
C HIS A 124 11.76 1.54 -11.41
N GLU A 125 10.94 1.74 -12.43
CA GLU A 125 10.18 2.98 -12.63
C GLU A 125 8.80 2.94 -11.96
N THR A 126 8.17 1.75 -11.93
CA THR A 126 6.82 1.61 -11.39
C THR A 126 6.83 1.65 -9.87
N VAL A 127 6.29 2.75 -9.33
CA VAL A 127 6.08 2.94 -7.90
C VAL A 127 4.68 2.44 -7.54
N ILE A 128 4.62 1.53 -6.57
CA ILE A 128 3.36 0.93 -6.10
C ILE A 128 2.78 1.74 -4.96
N ALA A 129 3.56 1.94 -3.92
CA ALA A 129 3.13 2.68 -2.75
C ALA A 129 4.26 3.57 -2.22
N THR A 130 3.87 4.64 -1.56
CA THR A 130 4.80 5.52 -0.83
C THR A 130 4.21 5.91 0.52
N VAL A 131 5.07 6.04 1.52
CA VAL A 131 4.69 6.56 2.82
C VAL A 131 5.31 7.94 2.98
N SER A 132 4.48 8.98 3.06
CA SER A 132 4.91 10.37 3.20
C SER A 132 4.45 10.99 4.51
N MET A 133 5.21 11.94 5.04
CA MET A 133 4.73 12.76 6.15
C MET A 133 3.67 13.76 5.66
N PRO A 134 2.53 13.89 6.34
CA PRO A 134 1.59 14.98 6.06
C PRO A 134 2.25 16.32 6.40
N ARG A 135 2.07 17.32 5.52
CA ARG A 135 2.72 18.65 5.63
C ARG A 135 2.52 19.35 6.98
N GLY A 136 1.46 19.04 7.70
CA GLY A 136 1.20 19.61 9.01
C GLY A 136 2.12 19.09 10.14
N TYR A 137 2.71 17.92 9.99
CA TYR A 137 3.65 17.37 10.98
C TYR A 137 5.08 17.91 10.78
N ALA A 138 5.49 18.20 9.55
CA ALA A 138 6.78 18.81 9.25
C ALA A 138 6.90 20.22 9.85
N GLU A 139 5.81 21.01 9.86
CA GLU A 139 5.78 22.35 10.47
C GLU A 139 5.83 22.28 12.01
N ILE A 140 5.30 21.21 12.61
CA ILE A 140 5.33 21.06 14.09
C ILE A 140 6.73 20.63 14.54
N GLU A 141 7.39 19.74 13.80
CA GLU A 141 8.75 19.28 14.12
C GLU A 141 9.79 20.37 13.92
N GLU A 142 9.65 21.21 12.88
CA GLU A 142 10.51 22.40 12.70
C GLU A 142 10.25 23.47 13.78
N ALA A 143 9.01 23.62 14.25
CA ALA A 143 8.68 24.53 15.34
C ALA A 143 9.19 24.03 16.69
N ASP A 144 9.13 22.71 16.96
CA ASP A 144 9.66 22.11 18.18
C ASP A 144 11.21 22.10 18.20
N ALA A 145 11.83 21.85 17.04
CA ALA A 145 13.30 21.92 16.91
C ALA A 145 13.81 23.36 17.09
N ALA A 146 13.11 24.36 16.54
CA ALA A 146 13.45 25.77 16.72
C ALA A 146 13.23 26.24 18.17
N ALA A 147 12.19 25.77 18.83
CA ALA A 147 11.94 26.07 20.25
C ALA A 147 12.95 25.42 21.19
N ALA A 148 13.44 24.20 20.85
CA ALA A 148 14.47 23.51 21.61
C ALA A 148 15.84 24.19 21.47
N GLU A 149 16.16 24.75 20.30
CA GLU A 149 17.41 25.47 20.05
C GLU A 149 17.42 26.84 20.75
N GLU A 150 16.28 27.53 20.81
CA GLU A 150 16.13 28.79 21.53
C GLU A 150 16.18 28.62 23.05
N ALA A 151 15.63 27.50 23.59
CA ALA A 151 15.73 27.14 25.00
C ALA A 151 17.15 26.74 25.43
N ALA A 152 17.98 26.21 24.52
CA ALA A 152 19.37 25.86 24.78
C ALA A 152 20.32 27.06 24.75
N ALA A 153 19.91 28.18 24.11
CA ALA A 153 20.70 29.39 24.01
C ALA A 153 20.53 30.35 25.21
N GLU A 154 19.48 30.20 26.01
CA GLU A 154 19.16 31.10 27.13
C GLU A 154 19.49 30.54 28.53
N GLY A 155 20.09 29.35 28.62
CA GLY A 155 20.35 28.60 29.86
C GLY A 155 21.82 28.58 30.29
N ALA A 156 22.48 29.70 30.45
CA ALA A 156 23.69 29.80 31.27
C ALA A 156 23.48 30.81 32.40
N PRO A 157 23.32 30.38 33.64
CA PRO A 157 23.54 31.21 34.79
C PRO A 157 24.87 30.87 35.43
N GLU A 158 25.66 31.89 35.54
CA GLU A 158 26.80 32.12 36.36
C GLU A 158 26.65 31.56 37.79
N ALA A 159 27.65 30.85 38.22
CA ALA A 159 27.82 30.41 39.61
C ALA A 159 28.41 31.55 40.42
N GLU A 160 27.79 31.92 41.54
CA GLU A 160 28.53 32.45 42.68
C GLU A 160 27.95 32.01 44.00
N ALA A 161 28.87 31.63 44.85
CA ALA A 161 28.83 31.07 46.17
C ALA A 161 28.17 32.02 47.22
N VAL A 162 27.76 31.45 48.33
CA VAL A 162 28.11 31.82 49.72
C VAL A 162 27.18 31.04 50.68
N GLU A 163 27.74 30.09 51.36
CA GLU A 163 28.08 30.02 52.78
C GLU A 163 26.90 29.85 53.80
N GLU A 164 27.07 28.76 54.53
CA GLU A 164 26.90 28.54 55.98
C GLU A 164 25.55 28.75 56.69
N GLY A 165 25.19 27.73 57.42
CA GLY A 165 24.20 27.85 58.50
C GLY A 165 23.47 26.58 58.89
N GLU A 166 24.12 25.67 59.60
CA GLU A 166 23.51 24.67 60.48
C GLU A 166 23.02 25.33 61.78
N PRO A 167 22.42 24.68 62.75
CA PRO A 167 21.36 23.66 62.76
C PRO A 167 20.20 24.04 63.71
N SER A 168 19.24 23.16 63.89
CA SER A 168 18.60 22.72 65.13
C SER A 168 17.15 22.25 64.88
N GLU A 169 16.98 21.02 65.10
CA GLU A 169 16.35 20.32 66.25
C GLU A 169 14.85 20.61 66.55
N SER A 170 14.23 19.50 66.70
CA SER A 170 13.14 19.10 67.61
C SER A 170 11.74 19.11 67.00
N SER A 171 11.22 17.96 66.93
CA SER A 171 10.44 17.15 67.86
C SER A 171 8.93 17.35 67.76
N SER A 172 8.33 16.19 67.74
CA SER A 172 7.08 15.71 68.36
C SER A 172 5.74 16.02 67.67
N GLU A 173 5.11 14.88 67.44
CA GLU A 173 3.78 14.41 67.98
C GLU A 173 2.55 15.20 67.49
N GLU A 174 1.67 14.57 66.84
CA GLU A 174 0.56 13.71 67.23
C GLU A 174 -0.09 13.04 66.03
#